data_88db03f4d7249dd07ace25979d048a84
#
_entry.id   88db03f4d7249dd07ace25979d048a84
#
_cell.length_a   1.000
_cell.length_b   1.000
_cell.length_c   1.000
_cell.angle_alpha   90.00
_cell.angle_beta   90.00
_cell.angle_gamma   90.00
#
_symmetry.space_group_name_H-M   'P 1'
#
loop_
_entity.id
_entity.type
_entity.pdbx_description
1 polymer ?
#
loop_
_entity_poly.entity_id
_entity_poly.type
_entity_poly.pdbx_seq_one_letter_code
_entity_poly.pdbx_strand_id
1 'polypeptide(L)'
;EENIEDCLKSVRWADEIVVVDSYSTDKTVEICKKYKVKTVKNKWLGYSNQKNLAIDKARNEWILSIDADERITKELLDEIRKEFEKDIPIDGFYIARKNFFLGRWIRHCGWYPDYNLRLFKRSKGRFIEREVHEKAEVKGETKFLKHPLEHYTYKTLSDFISRLDRYSTLSAIELHKKGRTAGWPHLTVRPVTMFLR
;
A
#
# COMPACT_ATOMS: atom_id res chain seq x y z
N GLU A 1 16.44 2.37 -0.33
CA GLU A 1 16.83 3.78 -0.12
C GLU A 1 16.24 4.73 -1.16
N GLU A 2 16.14 4.31 -2.40
CA GLU A 2 15.74 5.16 -3.54
C GLU A 2 14.34 5.79 -3.41
N ASN A 3 13.44 5.21 -2.63
CA ASN A 3 12.05 5.65 -2.53
C ASN A 3 11.72 6.36 -1.22
N ILE A 4 12.40 5.99 -0.13
CA ILE A 4 12.00 6.40 1.21
C ILE A 4 12.08 7.92 1.42
N GLU A 5 13.07 8.60 0.84
CA GLU A 5 13.24 10.03 1.03
C GLU A 5 12.06 10.83 0.49
N ASP A 6 11.61 10.53 -0.73
CA ASP A 6 10.47 11.23 -1.33
C ASP A 6 9.15 10.86 -0.66
N CYS A 7 9.01 9.60 -0.19
CA CYS A 7 7.88 9.22 0.64
C CYS A 7 7.81 10.09 1.90
N LEU A 8 8.91 10.19 2.66
CA LEU A 8 8.98 11.00 3.87
C LEU A 8 8.73 12.49 3.60
N LYS A 9 9.23 13.04 2.48
CA LYS A 9 8.92 14.43 2.07
C LYS A 9 7.42 14.65 1.88
N SER A 10 6.73 13.69 1.27
CA SER A 10 5.28 13.81 0.97
C SER A 10 4.38 13.75 2.21
N VAL A 11 4.90 13.25 3.35
CA VAL A 11 4.13 13.11 4.60
C VAL A 11 4.68 13.94 5.76
N ARG A 12 5.57 14.90 5.52
CA ARG A 12 6.15 15.77 6.57
C ARG A 12 5.12 16.58 7.37
N TRP A 13 3.92 16.69 6.88
CA TRP A 13 2.78 17.36 7.52
C TRP A 13 2.13 16.54 8.63
N ALA A 14 2.43 15.24 8.73
CA ALA A 14 1.89 14.38 9.77
C ALA A 14 2.54 14.67 11.14
N ASP A 15 1.75 14.58 12.21
CA ASP A 15 2.21 14.83 13.59
C ASP A 15 3.23 13.78 14.06
N GLU A 16 3.16 12.58 13.53
CA GLU A 16 4.07 11.48 13.82
C GLU A 16 4.29 10.63 12.57
N ILE A 17 5.53 10.21 12.34
CA ILE A 17 5.88 9.25 11.31
C ILE A 17 6.58 8.06 11.96
N VAL A 18 6.02 6.87 11.76
CA VAL A 18 6.58 5.60 12.24
C VAL A 18 7.02 4.75 11.05
N VAL A 19 8.28 4.36 11.03
CA VAL A 19 8.85 3.48 10.01
C VAL A 19 9.25 2.16 10.66
N VAL A 20 8.77 1.03 10.14
CA VAL A 20 9.22 -0.30 10.53
C VAL A 20 10.21 -0.81 9.50
N ASP A 21 11.45 -0.97 9.93
CA ASP A 21 12.58 -1.40 9.11
C ASP A 21 12.92 -2.87 9.35
N SER A 22 13.01 -3.66 8.28
CA SER A 22 13.35 -5.08 8.34
C SER A 22 14.84 -5.36 8.18
N TYR A 23 15.67 -4.59 8.89
CA TYR A 23 17.12 -4.65 8.85
C TYR A 23 17.69 -4.32 7.47
N SER A 24 17.25 -3.21 6.90
CA SER A 24 17.82 -2.68 5.65
C SER A 24 19.33 -2.49 5.75
N THR A 25 20.04 -2.93 4.72
CA THR A 25 21.51 -2.86 4.63
C THR A 25 21.99 -1.65 3.80
N ASP A 26 21.06 -0.91 3.23
CA ASP A 26 21.27 0.32 2.47
C ASP A 26 21.11 1.58 3.34
N LYS A 27 21.09 2.75 2.75
CA LYS A 27 20.96 4.04 3.47
C LYS A 27 19.55 4.35 4.00
N THR A 28 18.59 3.41 3.91
CA THR A 28 17.20 3.64 4.35
C THR A 28 17.13 4.15 5.80
N VAL A 29 17.80 3.48 6.73
CA VAL A 29 17.80 3.87 8.15
C VAL A 29 18.49 5.21 8.40
N GLU A 30 19.54 5.52 7.64
CA GLU A 30 20.26 6.80 7.71
C GLU A 30 19.32 7.95 7.26
N ILE A 31 18.61 7.76 6.14
CA ILE A 31 17.62 8.72 5.65
C ILE A 31 16.52 8.94 6.70
N CYS A 32 15.97 7.86 7.28
CA CYS A 32 14.96 7.98 8.35
C CYS A 32 15.46 8.83 9.53
N LYS A 33 16.70 8.66 9.97
CA LYS A 33 17.31 9.47 11.05
C LYS A 33 17.40 10.95 10.66
N LYS A 34 17.81 11.27 9.43
CA LYS A 34 17.85 12.64 8.91
C LYS A 34 16.50 13.35 8.98
N TYR A 35 15.41 12.61 8.74
CA TYR A 35 14.04 13.12 8.83
C TYR A 35 13.46 13.05 10.25
N LYS A 36 14.23 12.59 11.24
CA LYS A 36 13.84 12.48 12.65
C LYS A 36 12.56 11.65 12.86
N VAL A 37 12.33 10.65 12.04
CA VAL A 37 11.17 9.77 12.15
C VAL A 37 11.43 8.64 13.16
N LYS A 38 10.37 8.15 13.80
CA LYS A 38 10.45 7.01 14.71
C LYS A 38 10.70 5.73 13.94
N THR A 39 11.92 5.21 13.98
CA THR A 39 12.29 3.98 13.28
C THR A 39 12.29 2.81 14.25
N VAL A 40 11.55 1.75 13.95
CA VAL A 40 11.46 0.50 14.70
C VAL A 40 12.07 -0.62 13.86
N LYS A 41 13.12 -1.27 14.36
CA LYS A 41 13.71 -2.44 13.71
C LYS A 41 12.94 -3.71 14.10
N ASN A 42 12.52 -4.50 13.11
CA ASN A 42 11.83 -5.76 13.33
C ASN A 42 12.19 -6.77 12.25
N LYS A 43 12.33 -8.05 12.61
CA LYS A 43 12.51 -9.12 11.61
C LYS A 43 11.29 -9.15 10.69
N TRP A 44 11.51 -9.53 9.43
CA TRP A 44 10.42 -9.70 8.49
C TRP A 44 9.50 -10.86 8.91
N LEU A 45 8.27 -10.54 9.26
CA LEU A 45 7.21 -11.48 9.66
C LEU A 45 6.00 -11.42 8.72
N GLY A 46 6.18 -10.91 7.51
CA GLY A 46 5.10 -10.66 6.53
C GLY A 46 4.57 -9.24 6.59
N TYR A 47 3.93 -8.82 5.50
CA TYR A 47 3.46 -7.43 5.33
C TYR A 47 2.48 -6.99 6.40
N SER A 48 1.46 -7.82 6.70
CA SER A 48 0.43 -7.49 7.70
C SER A 48 1.03 -7.29 9.09
N ASN A 49 1.95 -8.15 9.50
CA ASN A 49 2.59 -8.06 10.81
C ASN A 49 3.46 -6.79 10.93
N GLN A 50 4.22 -6.44 9.86
CA GLN A 50 5.03 -5.21 9.86
C GLN A 50 4.14 -3.95 9.92
N LYS A 51 3.06 -3.91 9.14
CA LYS A 51 2.11 -2.78 9.16
C LYS A 51 1.38 -2.68 10.50
N ASN A 52 0.95 -3.80 11.08
CA ASN A 52 0.32 -3.81 12.39
C ASN A 52 1.28 -3.36 13.50
N LEU A 53 2.56 -3.75 13.43
CA LEU A 53 3.57 -3.25 14.37
C LEU A 53 3.72 -1.73 14.26
N ALA A 54 3.71 -1.15 13.06
CA ALA A 54 3.75 0.30 12.88
C ALA A 54 2.53 0.97 13.52
N ILE A 55 1.32 0.41 13.35
CA ILE A 55 0.08 0.89 13.98
C ILE A 55 0.20 0.84 15.50
N ASP A 56 0.72 -0.25 16.07
CA ASP A 56 0.88 -0.42 17.54
C ASP A 56 1.91 0.56 18.14
N LYS A 57 2.88 1.00 17.34
CA LYS A 57 3.90 1.97 17.75
C LYS A 57 3.47 3.43 17.55
N ALA A 58 2.41 3.67 16.80
CA ALA A 58 1.82 5.00 16.64
C ALA A 58 1.03 5.42 17.88
N ARG A 59 1.04 6.73 18.18
CA ARG A 59 0.36 7.32 19.35
C ARG A 59 -0.98 7.93 19.01
N ASN A 60 -1.13 8.42 17.78
CA ASN A 60 -2.32 9.13 17.33
C ASN A 60 -3.43 8.17 16.89
N GLU A 61 -4.67 8.65 16.93
CA GLU A 61 -5.84 7.85 16.55
C GLU A 61 -5.97 7.64 15.05
N TRP A 62 -5.66 8.63 14.22
CA TRP A 62 -5.70 8.49 12.78
C TRP A 62 -4.37 7.95 12.23
N ILE A 63 -4.46 6.87 11.49
CA ILE A 63 -3.33 6.20 10.84
C ILE A 63 -3.45 6.37 9.33
N LEU A 64 -2.44 6.95 8.70
CA LEU A 64 -2.23 6.89 7.27
C LEU A 64 -1.15 5.84 6.98
N SER A 65 -1.56 4.69 6.45
CA SER A 65 -0.64 3.60 6.10
C SER A 65 -0.23 3.72 4.65
N ILE A 66 1.06 3.96 4.42
CA ILE A 66 1.65 4.05 3.07
C ILE A 66 2.89 3.17 2.95
N ASP A 67 3.20 2.79 1.74
CA ASP A 67 4.41 2.06 1.40
C ASP A 67 5.53 3.04 1.00
N ALA A 68 6.80 2.64 1.11
CA ALA A 68 7.94 3.53 0.85
C ALA A 68 7.99 4.06 -0.60
N ASP A 69 7.36 3.36 -1.54
CA ASP A 69 7.23 3.73 -2.95
C ASP A 69 5.93 4.50 -3.27
N GLU A 70 5.19 4.93 -2.23
CA GLU A 70 3.99 5.77 -2.39
C GLU A 70 4.27 7.23 -2.00
N ARG A 71 3.48 8.18 -2.56
CA ARG A 71 3.56 9.62 -2.32
C ARG A 71 2.17 10.20 -2.14
N ILE A 72 2.02 11.04 -1.13
CA ILE A 72 0.78 11.82 -0.93
C ILE A 72 0.87 13.08 -1.79
N THR A 73 -0.11 13.26 -2.68
CA THR A 73 -0.22 14.47 -3.51
C THR A 73 -0.77 15.64 -2.69
N LYS A 74 -0.53 16.85 -3.16
CA LYS A 74 -1.08 18.05 -2.50
C LYS A 74 -2.62 18.05 -2.51
N GLU A 75 -3.21 17.64 -3.62
CA GLU A 75 -4.66 17.55 -3.79
C GLU A 75 -5.29 16.55 -2.81
N LEU A 76 -4.64 15.40 -2.62
CA LEU A 76 -5.08 14.40 -1.64
C LEU A 76 -4.94 14.93 -0.20
N LEU A 77 -3.85 15.60 0.13
CA LEU A 77 -3.67 16.23 1.45
C LEU A 77 -4.74 17.27 1.72
N ASP A 78 -5.04 18.14 0.76
CA ASP A 78 -6.06 19.18 0.90
C ASP A 78 -7.45 18.55 1.05
N GLU A 79 -7.73 17.45 0.37
CA GLU A 79 -8.99 16.70 0.54
C GLU A 79 -9.07 16.07 1.95
N ILE A 80 -8.01 15.41 2.42
CA ILE A 80 -7.96 14.82 3.79
C ILE A 80 -8.25 15.90 4.84
N ARG A 81 -7.62 17.07 4.75
CA ARG A 81 -7.86 18.19 5.68
C ARG A 81 -9.32 18.61 5.69
N LYS A 82 -9.92 18.81 4.51
CA LYS A 82 -11.34 19.14 4.38
C LYS A 82 -12.28 18.07 4.93
N GLU A 83 -11.91 16.78 4.82
CA GLU A 83 -12.72 15.73 5.42
C GLU A 83 -12.63 15.74 6.96
N PHE A 84 -11.49 16.11 7.54
CA PHE A 84 -11.33 16.22 8.99
C PHE A 84 -12.01 17.45 9.60
N GLU A 85 -12.31 18.47 8.81
CA GLU A 85 -13.13 19.63 9.23
C GLU A 85 -14.62 19.29 9.35
N LYS A 86 -15.05 18.14 8.80
CA LYS A 86 -16.45 17.70 8.82
C LYS A 86 -16.73 16.89 10.08
N ASP A 87 -17.81 17.20 10.76
CA ASP A 87 -18.35 16.37 11.86
C ASP A 87 -19.12 15.16 11.30
N ILE A 88 -18.41 14.23 10.66
CA ILE A 88 -18.99 13.01 10.09
C ILE A 88 -18.38 11.80 10.80
N PRO A 89 -19.19 10.81 11.21
CA PRO A 89 -18.70 9.62 11.93
C PRO A 89 -18.04 8.62 10.97
N ILE A 90 -16.99 9.05 10.24
CA ILE A 90 -16.21 8.18 9.37
C ILE A 90 -15.06 7.57 10.16
N ASP A 91 -14.78 6.31 9.93
CA ASP A 91 -13.75 5.54 10.63
C ASP A 91 -12.60 5.13 9.71
N GLY A 92 -12.79 5.25 8.39
CA GLY A 92 -11.75 4.97 7.41
C GLY A 92 -12.02 5.51 6.02
N PHE A 93 -10.93 5.75 5.28
CA PHE A 93 -10.99 6.26 3.91
C PHE A 93 -10.22 5.35 2.96
N TYR A 94 -10.88 5.01 1.85
CA TYR A 94 -10.26 4.37 0.71
C TYR A 94 -9.62 5.42 -0.18
N ILE A 95 -8.37 5.18 -0.56
CA ILE A 95 -7.59 6.05 -1.45
C ILE A 95 -7.18 5.25 -2.68
N ALA A 96 -7.42 5.79 -3.87
CA ALA A 96 -6.99 5.17 -5.11
C ALA A 96 -5.48 5.32 -5.28
N ARG A 97 -4.82 4.29 -5.82
CA ARG A 97 -3.41 4.35 -6.23
C ARG A 97 -3.30 4.71 -7.71
N LYS A 98 -2.51 5.74 -7.99
CA LYS A 98 -2.08 6.11 -9.34
C LYS A 98 -0.77 5.38 -9.62
N ASN A 99 -0.88 4.19 -10.20
CA ASN A 99 0.26 3.29 -10.39
C ASN A 99 1.12 3.72 -11.58
N PHE A 100 2.43 3.92 -11.35
CA PHE A 100 3.41 4.23 -12.37
C PHE A 100 4.24 2.98 -12.71
N PHE A 101 4.32 2.69 -13.99
CA PHE A 101 5.17 1.64 -14.55
C PHE A 101 6.18 2.28 -15.52
N LEU A 102 7.46 2.11 -15.26
CA LEU A 102 8.55 2.72 -16.04
C LEU A 102 8.35 4.24 -16.26
N GLY A 103 7.93 4.95 -15.20
CA GLY A 103 7.69 6.39 -15.23
C GLY A 103 6.37 6.83 -15.91
N ARG A 104 5.55 5.89 -16.41
CA ARG A 104 4.26 6.20 -17.04
C ARG A 104 3.08 5.76 -16.16
N TRP A 105 2.10 6.63 -16.00
CA TRP A 105 0.85 6.28 -15.34
C TRP A 105 0.03 5.29 -16.17
N ILE A 106 -0.30 4.15 -15.59
CA ILE A 106 -1.16 3.14 -16.21
C ILE A 106 -2.62 3.38 -15.80
N ARG A 107 -3.45 3.75 -16.77
CA ARG A 107 -4.87 4.13 -16.54
C ARG A 107 -5.86 2.99 -16.75
N HIS A 108 -5.47 1.96 -17.48
CA HIS A 108 -6.34 0.89 -17.97
C HIS A 108 -5.92 -0.49 -17.43
N CYS A 109 -6.50 -1.53 -17.94
CA CYS A 109 -6.21 -2.92 -17.61
C CYS A 109 -6.36 -3.25 -16.11
N GLY A 110 -7.31 -2.58 -15.42
CA GLY A 110 -7.54 -2.80 -13.98
C GLY A 110 -6.51 -2.18 -13.03
N TRP A 111 -5.59 -1.34 -13.56
CA TRP A 111 -4.59 -0.66 -12.75
C TRP A 111 -5.11 0.62 -12.07
N TYR A 112 -6.20 1.19 -12.59
CA TYR A 112 -6.83 2.38 -12.02
C TYR A 112 -8.34 2.37 -12.27
N PRO A 113 -9.17 2.79 -11.30
CA PRO A 113 -8.81 3.11 -9.91
C PRO A 113 -8.54 1.83 -9.09
N ASP A 114 -7.44 1.84 -8.34
CA ASP A 114 -7.06 0.76 -7.43
C ASP A 114 -7.22 1.25 -5.98
N TYR A 115 -8.43 1.14 -5.45
CA TYR A 115 -8.79 1.63 -4.12
C TYR A 115 -8.30 0.71 -3.01
N ASN A 116 -7.58 1.29 -2.04
CA ASN A 116 -7.13 0.61 -0.84
C ASN A 116 -7.49 1.41 0.41
N LEU A 117 -7.84 0.74 1.50
CA LEU A 117 -8.05 1.37 2.79
C LEU A 117 -6.68 1.82 3.33
N ARG A 118 -6.43 3.15 3.34
CA ARG A 118 -5.12 3.71 3.67
C ARG A 118 -5.16 4.65 4.88
N LEU A 119 -6.28 5.31 5.13
CA LEU A 119 -6.45 6.23 6.24
C LEU A 119 -7.58 5.73 7.13
N PHE A 120 -7.31 5.45 8.40
CA PHE A 120 -8.31 4.85 9.31
C PHE A 120 -7.97 5.09 10.78
N LYS A 121 -8.98 4.97 11.63
CA LYS A 121 -8.81 5.03 13.08
C LYS A 121 -8.07 3.81 13.61
N ARG A 122 -7.02 4.04 14.39
CA ARG A 122 -6.16 3.01 15.00
C ARG A 122 -6.94 2.02 15.86
N SER A 123 -7.92 2.51 16.62
CA SER A 123 -8.78 1.70 17.47
C SER A 123 -9.72 0.76 16.72
N LYS A 124 -9.97 1.03 15.41
CA LYS A 124 -10.96 0.31 14.60
C LYS A 124 -10.37 -0.44 13.41
N GLY A 125 -9.14 -0.12 12.99
CA GLY A 125 -8.53 -0.65 11.78
C GLY A 125 -7.31 -1.54 12.04
N ARG A 126 -7.18 -2.63 11.26
CA ARG A 126 -6.04 -3.55 11.29
C ARG A 126 -5.81 -4.19 9.93
N PHE A 127 -4.55 -4.58 9.67
CA PHE A 127 -4.23 -5.42 8.53
C PHE A 127 -4.49 -6.88 8.87
N ILE A 128 -5.19 -7.57 7.97
CA ILE A 128 -5.47 -9.00 8.09
C ILE A 128 -4.38 -9.76 7.36
N GLU A 129 -3.92 -10.84 7.97
CA GLU A 129 -2.95 -11.72 7.38
C GLU A 129 -3.53 -12.44 6.17
N ARG A 130 -2.88 -12.26 5.02
CA ARG A 130 -3.13 -13.00 3.78
C ARG A 130 -1.79 -13.35 3.15
N GLU A 131 -1.72 -14.48 2.46
CA GLU A 131 -0.44 -14.99 1.92
C GLU A 131 0.12 -14.08 0.81
N VAL A 132 -0.73 -13.45 -0.01
CA VAL A 132 -0.30 -12.69 -1.21
C VAL A 132 -0.60 -11.20 -1.13
N HIS A 133 -1.75 -10.81 -0.57
CA HIS A 133 -2.19 -9.41 -0.53
C HIS A 133 -2.74 -9.11 0.85
N GLU A 134 -1.97 -8.34 1.61
CA GLU A 134 -2.49 -7.78 2.86
C GLU A 134 -3.68 -6.85 2.56
N LYS A 135 -4.70 -6.92 3.39
CA LYS A 135 -5.84 -6.02 3.33
C LYS A 135 -6.07 -5.39 4.68
N ALA A 136 -6.16 -4.06 4.70
CA ALA A 136 -6.66 -3.38 5.87
C ALA A 136 -8.18 -3.54 5.96
N GLU A 137 -8.69 -3.80 7.16
CA GLU A 137 -10.12 -3.77 7.46
C GLU A 137 -10.38 -2.79 8.62
N VAL A 138 -11.53 -2.14 8.55
CA VAL A 138 -11.99 -1.19 9.58
C VAL A 138 -13.40 -1.60 10.02
N LYS A 139 -13.63 -1.53 11.32
CA LYS A 139 -14.96 -1.71 11.92
C LYS A 139 -15.64 -0.34 12.02
N GLY A 140 -16.54 -0.03 11.09
CA GLY A 140 -17.26 1.23 11.06
C GLY A 140 -17.48 1.80 9.67
N GLU A 141 -17.88 3.08 9.60
CA GLU A 141 -18.20 3.74 8.35
C GLU A 141 -16.95 4.12 7.55
N THR A 142 -17.01 3.89 6.25
CA THR A 142 -15.88 4.18 5.35
C THR A 142 -16.31 5.03 4.16
N LYS A 143 -15.39 5.81 3.62
CA LYS A 143 -15.61 6.70 2.49
C LYS A 143 -14.48 6.59 1.48
N PHE A 144 -14.77 6.89 0.21
CA PHE A 144 -13.76 6.98 -0.85
C PHE A 144 -13.33 8.43 -1.05
N LEU A 145 -12.02 8.67 -1.04
CA LEU A 145 -11.46 9.96 -1.45
C LEU A 145 -11.34 10.01 -2.97
N LYS A 146 -11.46 11.23 -3.51
CA LYS A 146 -11.43 11.47 -4.96
C LYS A 146 -10.02 11.52 -5.52
N HIS A 147 -9.09 12.13 -4.75
CA HIS A 147 -7.71 12.31 -5.20
C HIS A 147 -6.87 11.08 -4.85
N PRO A 148 -6.07 10.57 -5.81
CA PRO A 148 -5.23 9.41 -5.59
C PRO A 148 -3.92 9.77 -4.90
N LEU A 149 -3.29 8.79 -4.25
CA LEU A 149 -1.86 8.79 -4.00
C LEU A 149 -1.10 8.30 -5.24
N GLU A 150 0.16 8.69 -5.36
CA GLU A 150 1.05 8.17 -6.41
C GLU A 150 1.83 6.96 -5.91
N HIS A 151 1.94 5.93 -6.76
CA HIS A 151 2.64 4.68 -6.44
C HIS A 151 3.63 4.32 -7.55
N TYR A 152 4.91 4.40 -7.24
CA TYR A 152 6.04 4.16 -8.15
C TYR A 152 6.49 2.70 -8.07
N THR A 153 5.64 1.80 -8.54
CA THR A 153 5.76 0.36 -8.28
C THR A 153 6.92 -0.33 -9.01
N TYR A 154 7.18 0.01 -10.26
CA TYR A 154 8.22 -0.65 -11.07
C TYR A 154 9.09 0.37 -11.80
N LYS A 155 10.37 0.40 -11.46
CA LYS A 155 11.36 1.29 -12.09
C LYS A 155 11.99 0.67 -13.33
N THR A 156 12.11 -0.68 -13.35
CA THR A 156 12.70 -1.42 -14.44
C THR A 156 11.83 -2.60 -14.88
N LEU A 157 12.02 -3.06 -16.11
CA LEU A 157 11.35 -4.25 -16.61
C LEU A 157 11.82 -5.51 -15.86
N SER A 158 13.08 -5.55 -15.45
CA SER A 158 13.64 -6.65 -14.66
C SER A 158 12.95 -6.80 -13.31
N ASP A 159 12.70 -5.68 -12.60
CA ASP A 159 11.95 -5.68 -11.34
C ASP A 159 10.52 -6.21 -11.54
N PHE A 160 9.88 -5.75 -12.64
CA PHE A 160 8.53 -6.22 -12.97
C PHE A 160 8.49 -7.73 -13.19
N ILE A 161 9.38 -8.27 -14.01
CA ILE A 161 9.44 -9.71 -14.32
C ILE A 161 9.73 -10.53 -13.04
N SER A 162 10.69 -10.10 -12.23
CA SER A 162 11.04 -10.80 -10.99
C SER A 162 9.89 -10.82 -9.98
N ARG A 163 9.16 -9.70 -9.85
CA ARG A 163 7.98 -9.63 -8.97
C ARG A 163 6.81 -10.42 -9.54
N LEU A 164 6.60 -10.38 -10.87
CA LEU A 164 5.56 -11.15 -11.55
C LEU A 164 5.75 -12.66 -11.31
N ASP A 165 6.95 -13.18 -11.48
CA ASP A 165 7.29 -14.58 -11.21
C ASP A 165 6.99 -14.96 -9.76
N ARG A 166 7.48 -14.15 -8.81
CA ARG A 166 7.24 -14.36 -7.38
C ARG A 166 5.76 -14.35 -7.01
N TYR A 167 5.00 -13.33 -7.47
CA TYR A 167 3.59 -13.19 -7.10
C TYR A 167 2.70 -14.22 -7.80
N SER A 168 3.01 -14.59 -9.04
CA SER A 168 2.27 -15.66 -9.73
C SER A 168 2.45 -17.01 -9.03
N THR A 169 3.66 -17.32 -8.59
CA THR A 169 3.96 -18.53 -7.82
C THR A 169 3.20 -18.55 -6.47
N LEU A 170 3.26 -17.46 -5.70
CA LEU A 170 2.53 -17.37 -4.42
C LEU A 170 1.01 -17.47 -4.61
N SER A 171 0.47 -16.82 -5.65
CA SER A 171 -0.96 -16.90 -5.98
C SER A 171 -1.38 -18.32 -6.39
N ALA A 172 -0.54 -19.02 -7.15
CA ALA A 172 -0.79 -20.40 -7.53
C ALA A 172 -0.82 -21.33 -6.30
N ILE A 173 0.11 -21.16 -5.37
CA ILE A 173 0.15 -21.91 -4.11
C ILE A 173 -1.12 -21.63 -3.28
N GLU A 174 -1.52 -20.38 -3.14
CA GLU A 174 -2.75 -20.01 -2.40
C GLU A 174 -4.00 -20.62 -3.02
N LEU A 175 -4.14 -20.56 -4.35
CA LEU A 175 -5.27 -21.16 -5.06
C LEU A 175 -5.29 -22.68 -4.92
N HIS A 176 -4.13 -23.32 -4.98
CA HIS A 176 -4.01 -24.77 -4.77
C HIS A 176 -4.45 -25.18 -3.36
N LYS A 177 -3.99 -24.46 -2.32
CA LYS A 177 -4.43 -24.68 -0.92
C LYS A 177 -5.95 -24.52 -0.75
N LYS A 178 -6.60 -23.63 -1.54
CA LYS A 178 -8.05 -23.46 -1.58
C LYS A 178 -8.78 -24.53 -2.43
N GLY A 179 -8.08 -25.54 -2.91
CA GLY A 179 -8.66 -26.61 -3.74
C GLY A 179 -9.05 -26.17 -5.16
N ARG A 180 -8.54 -25.01 -5.63
CA ARG A 180 -8.81 -24.55 -7.00
C ARG A 180 -7.77 -25.14 -7.95
N THR A 181 -8.26 -25.69 -9.08
CA THR A 181 -7.44 -26.21 -10.17
C THR A 181 -7.59 -25.35 -11.42
N ALA A 182 -6.53 -25.24 -12.20
CA ALA A 182 -6.57 -24.60 -13.51
C ALA A 182 -6.96 -25.63 -14.57
N GLY A 183 -7.99 -25.33 -15.36
CA GLY A 183 -8.38 -26.12 -16.54
C GLY A 183 -8.08 -25.37 -17.84
N TRP A 184 -8.27 -26.02 -18.98
CA TRP A 184 -8.03 -25.46 -20.32
C TRP A 184 -8.59 -24.05 -20.54
N PRO A 185 -9.82 -23.68 -20.07
CA PRO A 185 -10.33 -22.35 -20.26
C PRO A 185 -9.49 -21.25 -19.59
N HIS A 186 -8.81 -21.59 -18.49
CA HIS A 186 -7.93 -20.66 -17.77
C HIS A 186 -6.64 -20.36 -18.56
N LEU A 187 -6.19 -21.31 -19.37
CA LEU A 187 -4.95 -21.19 -20.15
C LEU A 187 -5.19 -20.57 -21.54
N THR A 188 -6.40 -20.67 -22.09
CA THR A 188 -6.73 -20.25 -23.46
C THR A 188 -7.68 -19.08 -23.52
N VAL A 189 -8.90 -19.25 -23.01
CA VAL A 189 -9.97 -18.23 -23.14
C VAL A 189 -9.69 -17.01 -22.26
N ARG A 190 -9.27 -17.24 -21.02
CA ARG A 190 -9.10 -16.15 -20.05
C ARG A 190 -8.00 -15.16 -20.43
N PRO A 191 -6.80 -15.55 -20.91
CA PRO A 191 -5.79 -14.61 -21.39
C PRO A 191 -6.30 -13.74 -22.55
N VAL A 192 -7.01 -14.35 -23.52
CA VAL A 192 -7.56 -13.62 -24.67
C VAL A 192 -8.63 -12.61 -24.23
N THR A 193 -9.57 -13.00 -23.36
CA THR A 193 -10.60 -12.10 -22.86
C THR A 193 -10.02 -10.96 -22.01
N MET A 194 -8.95 -11.22 -21.25
CA MET A 194 -8.25 -10.18 -20.48
C MET A 194 -7.47 -9.21 -21.38
N PHE A 195 -6.94 -9.68 -22.50
CA PHE A 195 -6.25 -8.84 -23.48
C PHE A 195 -7.22 -7.92 -24.23
N LEU A 196 -8.45 -8.39 -24.51
CA LEU A 196 -9.48 -7.63 -25.23
C LEU A 196 -10.27 -6.65 -24.34
N ARG A 197 -10.05 -6.66 -23.04
CA ARG A 197 -10.74 -5.82 -22.04
C ARG A 197 -9.96 -4.55 -21.67
#